data_09b73bd949d0b297be7c524da80d7c63
#
_entry.id   09b73bd949d0b297be7c524da80d7c63
#
_cell.length_a   1.000
_cell.length_b   1.000
_cell.length_c   1.000
_cell.angle_alpha   90.00
_cell.angle_beta   90.00
_cell.angle_gamma   90.00
#
_symmetry.space_group_name_H-M   'P 1'
#
loop_
_entity.id
_entity.type
_entity.pdbx_description
1 polymer ?
#
loop_
_entity_poly.entity_id
_entity_poly.type
_entity_poly.pdbx_seq_one_letter_code
_entity_poly.pdbx_strand_id
1 'polypeptide(L)'
;MESLELQLHGSALALLRGRLEGVTLVARRVVFSSLEIEMVELRSGAIQVQVGKLLKGQSLQLEHPFEIGGYAAFTGPGLSRSLSTPHWRGLGDALVDGLMGLSPLQSLQIERDRLVLAAQGRRCDTVPSAVDGTLELSSDANDHTFRLPGDPNIRIEEANLEGGMLQLHGTARVSP
;
A
#
# COMPACT_ATOMS: atom_id res chain seq x y z
N MET A 1 -13.24 -1.02 8.70
CA MET A 1 -13.54 -0.39 7.40
C MET A 1 -14.77 0.49 7.59
N GLU A 2 -14.64 1.78 7.34
CA GLU A 2 -15.78 2.72 7.50
C GLU A 2 -16.60 2.88 6.23
N SER A 3 -15.96 2.83 5.07
CA SER A 3 -16.66 2.91 3.80
C SER A 3 -15.95 2.12 2.71
N LEU A 4 -16.74 1.52 1.85
CA LEU A 4 -16.29 0.86 0.63
C LEU A 4 -17.18 1.32 -0.51
N GLU A 5 -16.59 1.88 -1.55
CA GLU A 5 -17.23 2.25 -2.78
C GLU A 5 -16.65 1.44 -3.92
N LEU A 6 -17.50 0.76 -4.66
CA LEU A 6 -17.12 -0.05 -5.82
C LEU A 6 -17.85 0.47 -7.04
N GLN A 7 -17.10 0.87 -8.07
CA GLN A 7 -17.64 1.31 -9.36
C GLN A 7 -17.17 0.35 -10.45
N LEU A 8 -18.15 -0.19 -11.18
CA LEU A 8 -17.91 -1.03 -12.35
C LEU A 8 -18.10 -0.20 -13.60
N HIS A 9 -17.13 -0.21 -14.49
CA HIS A 9 -17.16 0.50 -15.75
C HIS A 9 -17.40 -0.47 -16.90
N GLY A 10 -18.37 -0.15 -17.78
CA GLY A 10 -18.68 -0.95 -18.95
C GLY A 10 -20.14 -0.83 -19.38
N SER A 11 -20.41 -1.18 -20.64
CA SER A 11 -21.78 -1.28 -21.14
C SER A 11 -22.44 -2.59 -20.67
N ALA A 12 -23.77 -2.59 -20.53
CA ALA A 12 -24.51 -3.81 -20.18
C ALA A 12 -24.24 -4.98 -21.13
N LEU A 13 -24.02 -4.69 -22.42
CA LEU A 13 -23.68 -5.70 -23.42
C LEU A 13 -22.28 -6.28 -23.25
N ALA A 14 -21.31 -5.44 -22.83
CA ALA A 14 -19.95 -5.88 -22.54
C ALA A 14 -19.93 -6.77 -21.29
N LEU A 15 -20.69 -6.41 -20.26
CA LEU A 15 -20.84 -7.20 -19.03
C LEU A 15 -21.44 -8.59 -19.33
N LEU A 16 -22.48 -8.66 -20.16
CA LEU A 16 -23.08 -9.94 -20.60
C LEU A 16 -22.09 -10.82 -21.37
N ARG A 17 -21.09 -10.25 -22.03
CA ARG A 17 -20.04 -10.95 -22.73
C ARG A 17 -18.79 -11.24 -21.86
N GLY A 18 -18.86 -10.99 -20.56
CA GLY A 18 -17.75 -11.20 -19.64
C GLY A 18 -16.62 -10.16 -19.74
N ARG A 19 -16.93 -8.99 -20.28
CA ARG A 19 -15.96 -7.89 -20.40
C ARG A 19 -16.33 -6.75 -19.45
N LEU A 20 -15.43 -6.47 -18.53
CA LEU A 20 -15.44 -5.23 -17.73
C LEU A 20 -14.45 -4.25 -18.36
N GLU A 21 -14.86 -3.05 -18.67
CA GLU A 21 -13.97 -2.01 -19.21
C GLU A 21 -13.07 -1.42 -18.14
N GLY A 22 -13.43 -1.58 -16.88
CA GLY A 22 -12.62 -1.19 -15.72
C GLY A 22 -13.37 -1.36 -14.42
N VAL A 23 -12.62 -1.34 -13.34
CA VAL A 23 -13.15 -1.35 -11.96
C VAL A 23 -12.40 -0.28 -11.17
N THR A 24 -13.14 0.53 -10.42
CA THR A 24 -12.59 1.43 -9.42
C THR A 24 -13.11 1.02 -8.05
N LEU A 25 -12.19 0.87 -7.10
CA LEU A 25 -12.50 0.58 -5.71
C LEU A 25 -11.89 1.67 -4.85
N VAL A 26 -12.70 2.28 -3.99
CA VAL A 26 -12.25 3.24 -2.98
C VAL A 26 -12.69 2.73 -1.63
N ALA A 27 -11.77 2.60 -0.70
CA ALA A 27 -12.04 2.21 0.67
C ALA A 27 -11.33 3.14 1.65
N ARG A 28 -11.96 3.40 2.78
CA ARG A 28 -11.46 4.28 3.84
C ARG A 28 -11.39 3.54 5.15
N ARG A 29 -10.35 3.84 5.93
CA ARG A 29 -10.10 3.27 7.27
C ARG A 29 -10.15 1.75 7.25
N VAL A 30 -9.32 1.18 6.39
CA VAL A 30 -9.18 -0.26 6.19
C VAL A 30 -8.10 -0.79 7.11
N VAL A 31 -8.33 -1.96 7.68
CA VAL A 31 -7.26 -2.74 8.31
C VAL A 31 -7.08 -4.02 7.50
N PHE A 32 -5.90 -4.17 6.93
CA PHE A 32 -5.54 -5.34 6.14
C PHE A 32 -4.25 -5.96 6.70
N SER A 33 -4.31 -7.22 7.12
CA SER A 33 -3.17 -7.92 7.75
C SER A 33 -2.51 -7.10 8.86
N SER A 34 -3.31 -6.49 9.73
CA SER A 34 -2.86 -5.59 10.82
C SER A 34 -2.23 -4.26 10.35
N LEU A 35 -2.29 -3.94 9.08
CA LEU A 35 -1.88 -2.64 8.54
C LEU A 35 -3.09 -1.70 8.45
N GLU A 36 -3.02 -0.58 9.15
CA GLU A 36 -4.04 0.46 9.10
C GLU A 36 -3.80 1.37 7.88
N ILE A 37 -4.77 1.41 6.98
CA ILE A 37 -4.75 2.22 5.76
C ILE A 37 -5.87 3.25 5.86
N GLU A 38 -5.53 4.52 5.80
CA GLU A 38 -6.52 5.60 5.89
C GLU A 38 -7.40 5.66 4.65
N MET A 39 -6.80 5.51 3.48
CA MET A 39 -7.49 5.48 2.20
C MET A 39 -6.75 4.58 1.23
N VAL A 40 -7.50 3.80 0.48
CA VAL A 40 -7.00 3.05 -0.66
C VAL A 40 -7.91 3.28 -1.86
N GLU A 41 -7.32 3.54 -3.01
CA GLU A 41 -8.00 3.61 -4.29
C GLU A 41 -7.29 2.68 -5.28
N LEU A 42 -8.05 1.77 -5.86
CA LEU A 42 -7.56 0.82 -6.86
C LEU A 42 -8.35 1.01 -8.15
N ARG A 43 -7.65 1.03 -9.27
CA ARG A 43 -8.24 1.12 -10.61
C ARG A 43 -7.65 0.05 -11.51
N SER A 44 -8.50 -0.75 -12.10
CA SER A 44 -8.12 -1.69 -13.15
C SER A 44 -8.51 -1.17 -14.52
N GLY A 45 -7.77 -1.60 -15.54
CA GLY A 45 -8.23 -1.54 -16.94
C GLY A 45 -9.23 -2.64 -17.26
N ALA A 46 -9.36 -2.97 -18.52
CA ALA A 46 -10.29 -4.00 -18.98
C ALA A 46 -9.96 -5.38 -18.38
N ILE A 47 -10.97 -6.03 -17.83
CA ILE A 47 -10.87 -7.37 -17.23
C ILE A 47 -11.76 -8.33 -18.03
N GLN A 48 -11.22 -9.50 -18.40
CA GLN A 48 -12.00 -10.59 -18.97
C GLN A 48 -12.29 -11.64 -17.91
N VAL A 49 -13.57 -11.95 -17.73
CA VAL A 49 -14.06 -12.95 -16.77
C VAL A 49 -14.88 -14.02 -17.47
N GLN A 50 -14.81 -15.24 -16.96
CA GLN A 50 -15.61 -16.36 -17.47
C GLN A 50 -17.03 -16.31 -16.90
N VAL A 51 -17.91 -15.55 -17.54
CA VAL A 51 -19.31 -15.37 -17.08
C VAL A 51 -20.08 -16.71 -17.04
N GLY A 52 -19.80 -17.63 -17.94
CA GLY A 52 -20.44 -18.95 -17.96
C GLY A 52 -20.22 -19.77 -16.68
N LYS A 53 -19.10 -19.58 -15.99
CA LYS A 53 -18.81 -20.24 -14.71
C LYS A 53 -19.53 -19.53 -13.55
N LEU A 54 -19.64 -18.21 -13.61
CA LEU A 54 -20.36 -17.40 -12.64
C LEU A 54 -21.86 -17.76 -12.60
N LEU A 55 -22.47 -17.95 -13.77
CA LEU A 55 -23.87 -18.38 -13.88
C LEU A 55 -24.12 -19.79 -13.32
N LYS A 56 -23.08 -20.61 -13.21
CA LYS A 56 -23.12 -21.95 -12.61
C LYS A 56 -22.75 -21.96 -11.12
N GLY A 57 -22.65 -20.78 -10.47
CA GLY A 57 -22.28 -20.66 -9.06
C GLY A 57 -20.83 -21.04 -8.73
N GLN A 58 -19.94 -21.07 -9.73
CA GLN A 58 -18.51 -21.32 -9.55
C GLN A 58 -17.77 -20.01 -9.27
N SER A 59 -16.60 -20.11 -8.61
CA SER A 59 -15.75 -18.97 -8.33
C SER A 59 -15.32 -18.24 -9.60
N LEU A 60 -15.22 -16.92 -9.53
CA LEU A 60 -14.72 -16.06 -10.58
C LEU A 60 -13.29 -16.47 -10.93
N GLN A 61 -13.06 -16.87 -12.15
CA GLN A 61 -11.72 -17.18 -12.65
C GLN A 61 -11.30 -16.11 -13.67
N LEU A 62 -10.13 -15.56 -13.44
CA LEU A 62 -9.47 -14.67 -14.39
C LEU A 62 -8.91 -15.49 -15.55
N GLU A 63 -9.06 -15.01 -16.78
CA GLU A 63 -8.49 -15.66 -17.95
C GLU A 63 -7.05 -15.25 -18.19
N HIS A 64 -6.72 -14.00 -17.87
CA HIS A 64 -5.42 -13.41 -18.12
C HIS A 64 -4.97 -12.55 -16.93
N PRO A 65 -3.67 -12.42 -16.71
CA PRO A 65 -3.15 -11.45 -15.74
C PRO A 65 -3.59 -10.05 -16.15
N PHE A 66 -3.87 -9.20 -15.17
CA PHE A 66 -4.16 -7.79 -15.38
C PHE A 66 -3.43 -6.93 -14.37
N GLU A 67 -3.33 -5.65 -14.70
CA GLU A 67 -2.64 -4.67 -13.89
C GLU A 67 -3.64 -3.74 -13.20
N ILE A 68 -3.37 -3.45 -11.92
CA ILE A 68 -4.15 -2.52 -11.11
C ILE A 68 -3.26 -1.33 -10.78
N GLY A 69 -3.69 -0.12 -11.13
CA GLY A 69 -3.13 1.10 -10.58
C GLY A 69 -3.66 1.32 -9.16
N GLY A 70 -2.81 1.77 -8.24
CA GLY A 70 -3.18 1.94 -6.85
C GLY A 70 -2.66 3.23 -6.24
N TYR A 71 -3.45 3.73 -5.29
CA TYR A 71 -3.09 4.79 -4.36
C TYR A 71 -3.41 4.32 -2.95
N ALA A 72 -2.50 4.55 -2.02
CA ALA A 72 -2.72 4.29 -0.60
C ALA A 72 -2.19 5.45 0.25
N ALA A 73 -2.94 5.83 1.28
CA ALA A 73 -2.55 6.86 2.23
C ALA A 73 -2.56 6.29 3.65
N PHE A 74 -1.54 6.67 4.42
CA PHE A 74 -1.32 6.19 5.78
C PHE A 74 -1.09 7.38 6.71
N THR A 75 -1.74 7.36 7.87
CA THR A 75 -1.47 8.34 8.93
C THR A 75 -0.27 7.91 9.78
N GLY A 76 0.42 8.86 10.39
CA GLY A 76 1.49 8.57 11.34
C GLY A 76 1.04 7.68 12.49
N PRO A 77 -0.05 8.01 13.22
CA PRO A 77 -0.59 7.15 14.26
C PRO A 77 -0.98 5.75 13.78
N GLY A 78 -1.59 5.64 12.60
CA GLY A 78 -1.94 4.36 11.99
C GLY A 78 -0.73 3.48 11.69
N LEU A 79 0.32 4.06 11.10
CA LEU A 79 1.59 3.36 10.87
C LEU A 79 2.26 2.94 12.17
N SER A 80 2.28 3.82 13.17
CA SER A 80 2.87 3.52 14.49
C SER A 80 2.18 2.34 15.16
N ARG A 81 0.84 2.30 15.16
CA ARG A 81 0.08 1.16 15.68
C ARG A 81 0.32 -0.11 14.88
N SER A 82 0.32 -0.03 13.56
CA SER A 82 0.56 -1.16 12.65
C SER A 82 1.91 -1.80 12.92
N LEU A 83 2.98 -1.00 12.99
CA LEU A 83 4.35 -1.46 13.26
C LEU A 83 4.54 -1.98 14.69
N SER A 84 3.62 -1.71 15.59
CA SER A 84 3.61 -2.27 16.97
C SER A 84 2.97 -3.65 17.05
N THR A 85 2.23 -4.07 16.03
CA THR A 85 1.58 -5.38 15.99
C THR A 85 2.61 -6.52 15.84
N PRO A 86 2.33 -7.72 16.34
CA PRO A 86 3.23 -8.87 16.16
C PRO A 86 3.58 -9.15 14.70
N HIS A 87 2.65 -8.87 13.79
CA HIS A 87 2.84 -9.11 12.35
C HIS A 87 3.90 -8.19 11.74
N TRP A 88 3.91 -6.91 12.11
CA TRP A 88 4.76 -5.89 11.51
C TRP A 88 5.92 -5.41 12.38
N ARG A 89 5.99 -5.84 13.65
CA ARG A 89 7.05 -5.41 14.58
C ARG A 89 8.44 -5.67 14.05
N GLY A 90 8.68 -6.82 13.44
CA GLY A 90 9.98 -7.15 12.86
C GLY A 90 10.44 -6.17 11.78
N LEU A 91 9.50 -5.65 10.97
CA LEU A 91 9.80 -4.61 9.98
C LEU A 91 10.12 -3.27 10.66
N GLY A 92 9.35 -2.88 11.68
CA GLY A 92 9.59 -1.65 12.43
C GLY A 92 10.97 -1.65 13.10
N ASP A 93 11.35 -2.78 13.70
CA ASP A 93 12.65 -2.94 14.37
C ASP A 93 13.81 -2.94 13.36
N ALA A 94 13.64 -3.61 12.21
CA ALA A 94 14.63 -3.60 11.13
C ALA A 94 14.84 -2.19 10.55
N LEU A 95 13.76 -1.42 10.46
CA LEU A 95 13.77 -0.06 9.95
C LEU A 95 14.64 0.87 10.82
N VAL A 96 14.43 0.89 12.14
CA VAL A 96 15.22 1.72 13.05
C VAL A 96 16.63 1.18 13.24
N ASP A 97 16.83 -0.13 13.19
CA ASP A 97 18.17 -0.72 13.23
C ASP A 97 18.98 -0.30 11.99
N GLY A 98 18.40 -0.37 10.81
CA GLY A 98 19.06 0.05 9.56
C GLY A 98 19.38 1.54 9.48
N LEU A 99 18.51 2.40 10.03
CA LEU A 99 18.68 3.86 9.97
C LEU A 99 19.43 4.46 11.15
N MET A 100 19.32 3.86 12.32
CA MET A 100 19.83 4.41 13.57
C MET A 100 20.81 3.47 14.30
N GLY A 101 20.88 2.18 13.94
CA GLY A 101 21.58 1.16 14.71
C GLY A 101 20.95 0.90 16.08
N LEU A 102 19.69 1.18 16.25
CA LEU A 102 18.94 1.06 17.51
C LEU A 102 17.69 0.21 17.29
N SER A 103 17.20 -0.42 18.32
CA SER A 103 15.91 -1.14 18.34
C SER A 103 15.40 -1.28 19.79
N PRO A 104 14.14 -1.53 20.03
CA PRO A 104 13.02 -1.60 19.07
C PRO A 104 12.52 -0.22 18.63
N LEU A 105 11.66 -0.20 17.59
CA LEU A 105 10.90 0.99 17.23
C LEU A 105 9.92 1.35 18.36
N GLN A 106 10.04 2.58 18.87
CA GLN A 106 9.15 3.08 19.92
C GLN A 106 7.94 3.82 19.36
N SER A 107 8.16 4.66 18.34
CA SER A 107 7.11 5.40 17.66
C SER A 107 7.50 5.81 16.25
N LEU A 108 6.47 6.02 15.44
CA LEU A 108 6.56 6.61 14.12
C LEU A 108 5.56 7.77 14.07
N GLN A 109 6.02 8.93 13.64
CA GLN A 109 5.20 10.14 13.50
C GLN A 109 5.45 10.77 12.14
N ILE A 110 4.48 11.51 11.64
CA ILE A 110 4.64 12.36 10.47
C ILE A 110 4.57 13.80 10.93
N GLU A 111 5.69 14.50 10.83
CA GLU A 111 5.82 15.88 11.21
C GLU A 111 6.23 16.70 10.00
N ARG A 112 5.32 17.57 9.55
CA ARG A 112 5.50 18.37 8.34
C ARG A 112 5.76 17.46 7.13
N ASP A 113 6.96 17.51 6.57
CA ASP A 113 7.44 16.76 5.41
C ASP A 113 8.46 15.68 5.79
N ARG A 114 8.42 15.21 7.05
CA ARG A 114 9.32 14.17 7.57
C ARG A 114 8.55 13.03 8.21
N LEU A 115 9.05 11.85 7.99
CA LEU A 115 8.64 10.65 8.71
C LEU A 115 9.65 10.42 9.82
N VAL A 116 9.19 10.61 11.05
CA VAL A 116 10.03 10.65 12.24
C VAL A 116 9.93 9.34 12.98
N LEU A 117 11.08 8.69 13.14
CA LEU A 117 11.22 7.45 13.88
C LEU A 117 11.87 7.73 15.24
N ALA A 118 11.43 7.00 16.26
CA ALA A 118 12.05 7.06 17.58
C ALA A 118 12.41 5.66 18.08
N ALA A 119 13.61 5.53 18.63
CA ALA A 119 14.10 4.33 19.30
C ALA A 119 15.08 4.72 20.41
N GLN A 120 14.97 4.10 21.59
CA GLN A 120 15.82 4.33 22.74
C GLN A 120 15.99 5.82 23.12
N GLY A 121 14.90 6.58 23.05
CA GLY A 121 14.88 8.03 23.35
C GLY A 121 15.58 8.90 22.29
N ARG A 122 16.03 8.34 21.19
CA ARG A 122 16.60 9.05 20.05
C ARG A 122 15.58 9.15 18.91
N ARG A 123 15.73 10.18 18.12
CA ARG A 123 14.86 10.52 16.99
C ARG A 123 15.65 10.49 15.68
N CYS A 124 15.04 10.03 14.62
CA CYS A 124 15.56 10.05 13.26
C CYS A 124 14.50 10.60 12.30
N ASP A 125 14.82 11.72 11.70
CA ASP A 125 13.98 12.35 10.68
C ASP A 125 14.33 11.74 9.31
N THR A 126 13.33 11.25 8.60
CA THR A 126 13.51 10.57 7.32
C THR A 126 12.61 11.10 6.23
N VAL A 127 13.03 10.90 5.00
CA VAL A 127 12.27 11.22 3.79
C VAL A 127 11.96 9.93 3.04
N PRO A 128 10.70 9.66 2.71
CA PRO A 128 10.33 8.53 1.87
C PRO A 128 10.57 8.83 0.39
N SER A 129 10.96 7.83 -0.36
CA SER A 129 11.07 7.87 -1.81
C SER A 129 10.77 6.51 -2.42
N ALA A 130 10.39 6.49 -3.69
CA ALA A 130 10.25 5.25 -4.45
C ALA A 130 11.55 4.99 -5.22
N VAL A 131 12.17 3.86 -4.96
CA VAL A 131 13.43 3.45 -5.60
C VAL A 131 13.31 2.00 -6.07
N ASP A 132 13.56 1.77 -7.34
CA ASP A 132 13.50 0.43 -7.97
C ASP A 132 12.18 -0.32 -7.70
N GLY A 133 11.07 0.41 -7.60
CA GLY A 133 9.75 -0.16 -7.36
C GLY A 133 9.42 -0.48 -5.91
N THR A 134 10.25 -0.05 -4.96
CA THR A 134 10.03 -0.22 -3.52
C THR A 134 10.09 1.12 -2.78
N LEU A 135 9.61 1.13 -1.54
CA LEU A 135 9.74 2.27 -0.64
C LEU A 135 11.12 2.27 0.01
N GLU A 136 11.80 3.40 -0.06
CA GLU A 136 13.05 3.66 0.64
C GLU A 136 12.89 4.85 1.57
N LEU A 137 13.43 4.76 2.78
CA LEU A 137 13.55 5.86 3.72
C LEU A 137 15.00 6.30 3.82
N SER A 138 15.25 7.59 3.65
CA SER A 138 16.57 8.20 3.79
C SER A 138 16.61 9.07 5.03
N SER A 139 17.66 8.93 5.84
CA SER A 139 17.88 9.77 7.01
C SER A 139 18.39 11.15 6.61
N ASP A 140 17.86 12.20 7.22
CA ASP A 140 18.36 13.57 7.00
C ASP A 140 19.73 13.82 7.68
N ALA A 141 20.04 13.10 8.75
CA ALA A 141 21.21 13.36 9.58
C ALA A 141 22.49 12.62 9.10
N ASN A 142 22.32 11.59 8.30
CA ASN A 142 23.40 10.76 7.78
C ASN A 142 22.99 10.16 6.43
N ASP A 143 23.91 9.55 5.72
CA ASP A 143 23.63 8.92 4.43
C ASP A 143 23.03 7.50 4.58
N HIS A 144 22.43 7.18 5.72
CA HIS A 144 21.79 5.90 5.92
C HIS A 144 20.44 5.86 5.22
N THR A 145 20.21 4.79 4.51
CA THR A 145 18.94 4.49 3.85
C THR A 145 18.45 3.11 4.27
N PHE A 146 17.15 2.94 4.29
CA PHE A 146 16.52 1.64 4.49
C PHE A 146 15.50 1.41 3.39
N ARG A 147 15.71 0.34 2.63
CA ARG A 147 14.78 -0.09 1.59
C ARG A 147 13.87 -1.18 2.13
N LEU A 148 12.56 -0.97 2.04
CA LEU A 148 11.59 -1.96 2.47
C LEU A 148 11.65 -3.19 1.56
N PRO A 149 11.37 -4.39 2.10
CA PRO A 149 11.21 -5.59 1.28
C PRO A 149 10.12 -5.38 0.25
N GLY A 150 10.39 -5.68 -1.01
CA GLY A 150 9.43 -5.55 -2.10
C GLY A 150 8.68 -6.86 -2.36
N ASP A 151 7.45 -6.73 -2.87
CA ASP A 151 6.72 -7.84 -3.47
C ASP A 151 6.93 -7.77 -4.99
N PRO A 152 7.28 -8.88 -5.67
CA PRO A 152 7.53 -8.87 -7.11
C PRO A 152 6.30 -8.48 -7.94
N ASN A 153 5.10 -8.58 -7.37
CA ASN A 153 3.85 -8.20 -8.03
C ASN A 153 3.42 -6.77 -7.75
N ILE A 154 4.11 -6.05 -6.87
CA ILE A 154 3.79 -4.66 -6.50
C ILE A 154 4.97 -3.77 -6.85
N ARG A 155 4.68 -2.68 -7.56
CA ARG A 155 5.66 -1.66 -7.90
C ARG A 155 5.21 -0.32 -7.35
N ILE A 156 5.97 0.22 -6.42
CA ILE A 156 5.79 1.58 -5.89
C ILE A 156 6.51 2.54 -6.84
N GLU A 157 5.78 3.49 -7.38
CA GLU A 157 6.27 4.45 -8.38
C GLU A 157 6.52 5.82 -7.77
N GLU A 158 5.70 6.19 -6.77
CA GLU A 158 5.84 7.46 -6.05
C GLU A 158 5.57 7.26 -4.54
N ALA A 159 6.31 7.99 -3.73
CA ALA A 159 6.12 8.05 -2.29
C ALA A 159 6.29 9.50 -1.82
N ASN A 160 5.28 10.06 -1.20
CA ASN A 160 5.24 11.46 -0.77
C ASN A 160 4.67 11.58 0.64
N LEU A 161 5.08 12.65 1.34
CA LEU A 161 4.45 13.10 2.57
C LEU A 161 3.64 14.36 2.28
N GLU A 162 2.34 14.26 2.38
CA GLU A 162 1.42 15.37 2.12
C GLU A 162 0.21 15.30 3.05
N GLY A 163 -0.22 16.45 3.57
CA GLY A 163 -1.38 16.52 4.45
C GLY A 163 -1.23 15.70 5.74
N GLY A 164 -0.01 15.51 6.24
CA GLY A 164 0.28 14.70 7.43
C GLY A 164 0.16 13.19 7.19
N MET A 165 0.14 12.76 5.94
CA MET A 165 0.03 11.35 5.55
C MET A 165 1.19 10.94 4.64
N LEU A 166 1.57 9.66 4.74
CA LEU A 166 2.39 9.01 3.74
C LEU A 166 1.48 8.56 2.61
N GLN A 167 1.74 9.03 1.40
CA GLN A 167 0.99 8.69 0.19
C GLN A 167 1.88 7.87 -0.75
N LEU A 168 1.35 6.74 -1.19
CA LEU A 168 2.02 5.83 -2.13
C LEU A 168 1.17 5.70 -3.38
N HIS A 169 1.81 5.80 -4.53
CA HIS A 169 1.24 5.44 -5.83
C HIS A 169 2.03 4.30 -6.44
N GLY A 170 1.34 3.42 -7.15
CA GLY A 170 2.02 2.31 -7.79
C GLY A 170 1.07 1.41 -8.56
N THR A 171 1.59 0.29 -8.98
CA THR A 171 0.87 -0.73 -9.74
C THR A 171 1.04 -2.09 -9.08
N ALA A 172 0.03 -2.93 -9.26
CA ALA A 172 0.07 -4.33 -8.85
C ALA A 172 -0.37 -5.23 -10.00
N ARG A 173 0.32 -6.34 -10.17
CA ARG A 173 -0.04 -7.38 -11.14
C ARG A 173 -0.83 -8.47 -10.44
N VAL A 174 -2.04 -8.71 -10.92
CA VAL A 174 -2.90 -9.81 -10.46
C VAL A 174 -2.84 -10.93 -11.48
N SER A 175 -2.47 -12.12 -11.04
CA SER A 175 -2.42 -13.33 -11.86
C SER A 175 -3.57 -14.27 -11.55
N PRO A 176 -4.04 -15.07 -12.53
CA PRO A 176 -5.09 -16.07 -12.33
C PRO A 176 -4.73 -17.11 -11.29
#